data_6b600963c6e4d0108cf4454d47e76749
#
_entry.id   6b600963c6e4d0108cf4454d47e76749
#
_cell.length_a   1.000
_cell.length_b   1.000
_cell.length_c   1.000
_cell.angle_alpha   90.00
_cell.angle_beta   90.00
_cell.angle_gamma   90.00
#
_symmetry.space_group_name_H-M   'P 1'
#
loop_
_entity.id
_entity.type
_entity.pdbx_description
1 polymer ?
#
loop_
_entity_poly.entity_id
_entity_poly.type
_entity_poly.pdbx_seq_one_letter_code
_entity_poly.pdbx_strand_id
1 'polypeptide(L)'
;MNGINNTVAQHDYLLSYRPMPLYEDIQQSHLNFSKKLDLNLYCVKRPQQTCFIRVTNPNMLAWGIEVDDMLVVEKNESLSVGDLIVLDINGQFHIYEFMLQQNNEYVFFALDSTQSNIKTNHWQSLPIVGTVTNTIHQIRPKRNMAFAA
;
A
#
# COMPACT_ATOMS: atom_id res chain seq x y z
N MET A 1 29.77 -21.22 12.29
CA MET A 1 30.04 -19.82 12.67
C MET A 1 29.01 -18.87 12.09
N ASN A 2 28.66 -19.04 10.84
CA ASN A 2 27.63 -18.19 10.23
C ASN A 2 26.24 -18.42 10.80
N GLY A 3 25.99 -19.59 11.41
CA GLY A 3 24.68 -19.92 11.95
C GLY A 3 24.26 -19.10 13.17
N ILE A 4 25.21 -18.64 13.97
CA ILE A 4 24.93 -17.88 15.19
C ILE A 4 24.41 -16.47 14.81
N ASN A 5 25.05 -15.83 13.86
CA ASN A 5 24.63 -14.52 13.40
C ASN A 5 23.25 -14.57 12.71
N ASN A 6 23.00 -15.62 11.96
CA ASN A 6 21.71 -15.83 11.33
C ASN A 6 20.59 -16.02 12.35
N THR A 7 20.90 -16.71 13.47
CA THR A 7 19.91 -16.94 14.52
C THR A 7 19.51 -15.63 15.21
N VAL A 8 20.48 -14.76 15.49
CA VAL A 8 20.19 -13.46 16.12
C VAL A 8 19.38 -12.58 15.18
N ALA A 9 19.79 -12.48 13.93
CA ALA A 9 19.05 -11.69 12.94
C ALA A 9 17.62 -12.19 12.76
N GLN A 10 17.45 -13.51 12.76
CA GLN A 10 16.14 -14.12 12.63
C GLN A 10 15.24 -13.82 13.84
N HIS A 11 15.82 -13.80 15.03
CA HIS A 11 15.10 -13.47 16.25
C HIS A 11 14.61 -12.03 16.23
N ASP A 12 15.46 -11.08 15.87
CA ASP A 12 15.09 -9.67 15.77
C ASP A 12 14.01 -9.45 14.72
N TYR A 13 14.12 -10.13 13.59
CA TYR A 13 13.11 -10.09 12.53
C TYR A 13 11.75 -10.56 13.05
N LEU A 14 11.69 -11.67 13.78
CA LEU A 14 10.45 -12.19 14.34
C LEU A 14 9.82 -11.24 15.35
N LEU A 15 10.64 -10.56 16.15
CA LEU A 15 10.14 -9.58 17.13
C LEU A 15 9.47 -8.39 16.46
N SER A 16 9.96 -7.96 15.30
CA SER A 16 9.38 -6.83 14.58
C SER A 16 7.99 -7.12 14.01
N TYR A 17 7.59 -8.38 13.91
CA TYR A 17 6.30 -8.80 13.40
C TYR A 17 5.31 -9.22 14.49
N ARG A 18 5.56 -8.85 15.73
CA ARG A 18 4.64 -9.17 16.81
C ARG A 18 3.30 -8.49 16.60
N PRO A 19 2.20 -9.25 16.65
CA PRO A 19 0.87 -8.67 16.62
C PRO A 19 0.64 -7.77 17.84
N MET A 20 -0.03 -6.64 17.62
CA MET A 20 -0.39 -5.72 18.66
C MET A 20 -1.88 -5.86 19.00
N PRO A 21 -2.29 -5.63 20.25
CA PRO A 21 -3.69 -5.76 20.61
C PRO A 21 -4.54 -4.67 19.96
N LEU A 22 -5.71 -5.06 19.47
CA LEU A 22 -6.72 -4.13 19.04
C LEU A 22 -7.38 -3.49 20.28
N TYR A 23 -7.72 -2.22 20.22
CA TYR A 23 -8.26 -1.50 21.38
C TYR A 23 -9.52 -2.16 21.96
N GLU A 24 -10.41 -2.64 21.11
CA GLU A 24 -11.63 -3.34 21.51
C GLU A 24 -11.33 -4.56 22.36
N ASP A 25 -10.27 -5.26 22.04
CA ASP A 25 -9.86 -6.46 22.78
C ASP A 25 -9.18 -6.11 24.11
N ILE A 26 -8.55 -4.95 24.21
CA ILE A 26 -7.95 -4.48 25.44
C ILE A 26 -9.03 -4.26 26.52
N GLN A 27 -10.18 -3.73 26.14
CA GLN A 27 -11.29 -3.51 27.07
C GLN A 27 -11.87 -4.82 27.63
N GLN A 28 -11.66 -5.93 26.93
CA GLN A 28 -12.06 -7.26 27.35
C GLN A 28 -10.88 -8.05 27.92
N SER A 29 -9.91 -7.37 28.49
CA SER A 29 -8.64 -7.97 28.90
C SER A 29 -8.74 -9.02 30.00
N HIS A 30 -9.86 -9.12 30.72
CA HIS A 30 -10.13 -10.19 31.66
C HIS A 30 -10.34 -11.53 30.95
N LEU A 31 -10.58 -11.52 29.66
CA LEU A 31 -10.63 -12.71 28.82
C LEU A 31 -9.23 -12.95 28.28
N ASN A 32 -8.64 -14.09 28.64
CA ASN A 32 -7.27 -14.44 28.26
C ASN A 32 -7.04 -14.60 26.75
N PHE A 33 -8.02 -14.28 25.92
CA PHE A 33 -8.00 -14.47 24.48
C PHE A 33 -8.29 -13.18 23.74
N SER A 34 -7.55 -12.12 24.07
CA SER A 34 -7.63 -10.91 23.27
C SER A 34 -7.15 -11.20 21.85
N LYS A 35 -7.98 -10.91 20.87
CA LYS A 35 -7.57 -10.95 19.47
C LYS A 35 -6.54 -9.86 19.27
N LYS A 36 -5.41 -10.23 18.70
CA LYS A 36 -4.36 -9.28 18.38
C LYS A 36 -4.39 -8.97 16.90
N LEU A 37 -4.24 -7.69 16.58
CA LEU A 37 -4.11 -7.27 15.20
C LEU A 37 -2.67 -7.44 14.76
N ASP A 38 -2.46 -8.25 13.75
CA ASP A 38 -1.21 -8.28 13.00
C ASP A 38 -1.38 -7.33 11.81
N LEU A 39 -0.78 -6.16 11.90
CA LEU A 39 -0.91 -5.15 10.87
C LEU A 39 -0.40 -5.65 9.52
N ASN A 40 0.65 -6.43 9.53
CA ASN A 40 1.20 -7.01 8.31
C ASN A 40 0.19 -7.94 7.65
N LEU A 41 -0.43 -8.83 8.40
CA LEU A 41 -1.47 -9.70 7.86
C LEU A 41 -2.72 -8.93 7.47
N TYR A 42 -3.02 -7.86 8.18
CA TYR A 42 -4.17 -7.01 7.86
C TYR A 42 -4.01 -6.30 6.52
N CYS A 43 -2.83 -5.75 6.27
CA CYS A 43 -2.55 -4.98 5.05
C CYS A 43 -2.06 -5.85 3.90
N VAL A 44 -1.34 -6.94 4.20
CA VAL A 44 -0.69 -7.77 3.18
C VAL A 44 -1.32 -9.16 3.20
N LYS A 45 -2.29 -9.36 2.32
CA LYS A 45 -3.00 -10.65 2.19
C LYS A 45 -2.21 -11.67 1.38
N ARG A 46 -1.50 -11.20 0.36
CA ARG A 46 -0.72 -12.04 -0.55
C ARG A 46 0.70 -11.48 -0.68
N PRO A 47 1.61 -11.86 0.24
CA PRO A 47 2.94 -11.25 0.31
C PRO A 47 3.76 -11.35 -0.98
N GLN A 48 3.61 -12.47 -1.70
CA GLN A 48 4.36 -12.67 -2.94
C GLN A 48 3.87 -11.79 -4.10
N GLN A 49 2.69 -11.18 -3.95
CA GLN A 49 2.06 -10.33 -4.96
C GLN A 49 1.92 -8.89 -4.49
N THR A 50 2.55 -8.55 -3.38
CA THR A 50 2.40 -7.25 -2.74
C THR A 50 3.73 -6.52 -2.73
N CYS A 51 3.70 -5.24 -3.06
CA CYS A 51 4.83 -4.34 -2.87
C CYS A 51 4.39 -3.05 -2.19
N PHE A 52 5.37 -2.31 -1.69
CA PHE A 52 5.14 -1.02 -1.08
C PHE A 52 5.73 0.07 -1.97
N ILE A 53 4.96 1.13 -2.19
CA ILE A 53 5.40 2.25 -2.99
C ILE A 53 5.29 3.51 -2.15
N ARG A 54 6.39 4.27 -2.04
CA ARG A 54 6.37 5.56 -1.39
C ARG A 54 5.86 6.61 -2.35
N VAL A 55 4.93 7.43 -1.88
CA VAL A 55 4.39 8.53 -2.66
C VAL A 55 5.40 9.67 -2.70
N THR A 56 5.76 10.10 -3.89
CA THR A 56 6.63 11.27 -4.10
C THR A 56 5.89 12.42 -4.79
N ASN A 57 4.72 12.15 -5.33
CA ASN A 57 3.92 13.10 -6.08
C ASN A 57 3.02 13.91 -5.13
N PRO A 58 3.14 15.26 -5.09
CA PRO A 58 2.33 16.09 -4.21
C PRO A 58 0.91 16.36 -4.72
N ASN A 59 0.56 15.94 -5.93
CA ASN A 59 -0.65 16.37 -6.62
C ASN A 59 -1.87 15.47 -6.37
N MET A 60 -1.79 14.58 -5.38
CA MET A 60 -2.91 13.67 -5.06
C MET A 60 -3.55 13.97 -3.71
N LEU A 61 -3.31 15.17 -3.19
CA LEU A 61 -3.79 15.57 -1.87
C LEU A 61 -5.32 15.57 -1.77
N ALA A 62 -5.99 15.92 -2.86
CA ALA A 62 -7.45 15.90 -2.91
C ALA A 62 -8.04 14.50 -2.68
N TRP A 63 -7.26 13.47 -2.89
CA TRP A 63 -7.63 12.07 -2.65
C TRP A 63 -7.17 11.56 -1.29
N GLY A 64 -6.57 12.44 -0.48
CA GLY A 64 -6.04 12.08 0.82
C GLY A 64 -4.70 11.33 0.75
N ILE A 65 -4.03 11.41 -0.37
CA ILE A 65 -2.72 10.78 -0.57
C ILE A 65 -1.66 11.89 -0.55
N GLU A 66 -0.74 11.80 0.38
CA GLU A 66 0.29 12.80 0.60
C GLU A 66 1.68 12.25 0.28
N VAL A 67 2.61 13.17 0.07
CA VAL A 67 4.04 12.83 -0.07
C VAL A 67 4.49 12.08 1.17
N ASP A 68 5.29 11.05 0.98
CA ASP A 68 5.81 10.12 1.99
C ASP A 68 4.80 9.09 2.50
N ASP A 69 3.56 9.13 2.05
CA ASP A 69 2.64 8.02 2.30
C ASP A 69 3.19 6.75 1.69
N MET A 70 2.86 5.64 2.31
CA MET A 70 3.23 4.32 1.83
C MET A 70 1.99 3.63 1.29
N LEU A 71 2.01 3.32 0.01
CA LEU A 71 0.96 2.57 -0.65
C LEU A 71 1.26 1.08 -0.53
N VAL A 72 0.26 0.31 -0.13
CA VAL A 72 0.31 -1.16 -0.23
C VAL A 72 -0.34 -1.52 -1.56
N VAL A 73 0.43 -2.12 -2.45
CA VAL A 73 0.02 -2.38 -3.83
C VAL A 73 0.07 -3.87 -4.08
N GLU A 74 -1.07 -4.42 -4.48
CA GLU A 74 -1.21 -5.84 -4.75
C GLU A 74 -1.44 -6.07 -6.24
N LYS A 75 -0.68 -6.98 -6.82
CA LYS A 75 -0.83 -7.35 -8.21
C LYS A 75 -2.15 -8.08 -8.43
N ASN A 76 -2.96 -7.59 -9.36
CA ASN A 76 -4.26 -8.18 -9.65
C ASN A 76 -4.32 -8.76 -11.04
N GLU A 77 -5.19 -9.73 -11.20
CA GLU A 77 -5.55 -10.31 -12.48
C GLU A 77 -6.86 -9.74 -13.04
N SER A 78 -7.59 -8.98 -12.23
CA SER A 78 -8.88 -8.41 -12.60
C SER A 78 -9.00 -6.99 -12.06
N LEU A 79 -9.86 -6.21 -12.69
CA LEU A 79 -10.17 -4.85 -12.27
C LEU A 79 -11.63 -4.74 -11.86
N SER A 80 -11.88 -3.97 -10.81
CA SER A 80 -13.22 -3.59 -10.39
C SER A 80 -13.36 -2.08 -10.40
N VAL A 81 -14.54 -1.59 -10.74
CA VAL A 81 -14.82 -0.15 -10.73
C VAL A 81 -14.55 0.41 -9.33
N GLY A 82 -13.81 1.50 -9.29
CA GLY A 82 -13.36 2.11 -8.04
C GLY A 82 -11.95 1.70 -7.61
N ASP A 83 -11.36 0.70 -8.26
CA ASP A 83 -9.99 0.33 -7.95
C ASP A 83 -9.02 1.46 -8.26
N LEU A 84 -8.10 1.71 -7.35
CA LEU A 84 -6.97 2.59 -7.59
C LEU A 84 -5.81 1.75 -8.09
N ILE A 85 -5.40 1.99 -9.31
CA ILE A 85 -4.31 1.24 -9.93
C ILE A 85 -3.06 2.10 -10.05
N VAL A 86 -1.92 1.45 -9.95
CA VAL A 86 -0.62 2.10 -10.12
C VAL A 86 -0.03 1.71 -11.45
N LEU A 87 0.31 2.70 -12.24
CA LEU A 87 1.03 2.54 -13.51
C LEU A 87 2.47 2.98 -13.34
N ASP A 88 3.39 2.20 -13.87
CA ASP A 88 4.79 2.57 -13.99
C ASP A 88 5.03 3.13 -15.39
N ILE A 89 5.09 4.44 -15.50
CA ILE A 89 5.33 5.12 -16.77
C ILE A 89 6.72 5.72 -16.74
N ASN A 90 7.65 5.11 -17.46
CA ASN A 90 9.03 5.56 -17.56
C ASN A 90 9.73 5.69 -16.18
N GLY A 91 9.49 4.74 -15.30
CA GLY A 91 10.08 4.72 -13.97
C GLY A 91 9.39 5.63 -12.96
N GLN A 92 8.30 6.27 -13.34
CA GLN A 92 7.48 7.07 -12.43
C GLN A 92 6.15 6.40 -12.19
N PHE A 93 5.71 6.38 -10.93
CA PHE A 93 4.46 5.77 -10.56
C PHE A 93 3.34 6.80 -10.60
N HIS A 94 2.26 6.46 -11.32
CA HIS A 94 1.06 7.27 -11.41
C HIS A 94 -0.14 6.45 -10.96
N ILE A 95 -1.06 7.09 -10.24
CA ILE A 95 -2.26 6.43 -9.72
C ILE A 95 -3.47 6.88 -10.52
N TYR A 96 -4.26 5.90 -10.94
CA TYR A 96 -5.50 6.10 -11.66
C TYR A 96 -6.63 5.37 -10.97
N GLU A 97 -7.82 5.94 -11.02
CA GLU A 97 -9.03 5.24 -10.60
C GLU A 97 -9.69 4.60 -11.81
N PHE A 98 -9.99 3.31 -11.72
CA PHE A 98 -10.78 2.66 -12.74
C PHE A 98 -12.25 3.06 -12.57
N MET A 99 -12.76 3.87 -13.50
CA MET A 99 -14.06 4.48 -13.37
C MET A 99 -15.16 3.75 -14.11
N LEU A 100 -14.87 3.22 -15.30
CA LEU A 100 -15.92 2.76 -16.18
C LEU A 100 -15.40 1.71 -17.15
N GLN A 101 -16.25 0.71 -17.37
CA GLN A 101 -16.13 -0.20 -18.49
C GLN A 101 -17.43 -0.15 -19.29
N GLN A 102 -17.37 0.29 -20.53
CA GLN A 102 -18.54 0.39 -21.40
C GLN A 102 -18.12 0.14 -22.85
N ASN A 103 -18.86 -0.71 -23.57
CA ASN A 103 -18.60 -1.00 -24.97
C ASN A 103 -17.15 -1.45 -25.26
N ASN A 104 -16.59 -2.31 -24.39
CA ASN A 104 -15.20 -2.77 -24.44
C ASN A 104 -14.18 -1.64 -24.25
N GLU A 105 -14.59 -0.48 -23.78
CA GLU A 105 -13.71 0.62 -23.46
C GLU A 105 -13.56 0.75 -21.94
N TYR A 106 -12.32 0.91 -21.50
CA TYR A 106 -11.97 1.07 -20.09
C TYR A 106 -11.48 2.50 -19.88
N VAL A 107 -12.06 3.18 -18.90
CA VAL A 107 -11.72 4.57 -18.58
C VAL A 107 -11.03 4.63 -17.22
N PHE A 108 -9.84 5.21 -17.20
CA PHE A 108 -9.03 5.41 -16.01
C PHE A 108 -8.85 6.90 -15.76
N PHE A 109 -9.23 7.32 -14.58
CA PHE A 109 -9.19 8.71 -14.18
C PHE A 109 -7.91 8.99 -13.41
N ALA A 110 -7.10 9.95 -13.87
CA ALA A 110 -5.87 10.29 -13.19
C ALA A 110 -6.15 10.98 -11.86
N LEU A 111 -5.53 10.49 -10.77
CA LEU A 111 -5.61 11.16 -9.49
C LEU A 111 -4.83 12.48 -9.50
N ASP A 112 -3.76 12.52 -10.24
CA ASP A 112 -2.99 13.73 -10.48
C ASP A 112 -3.65 14.53 -11.61
N SER A 113 -4.20 15.69 -11.27
CA SER A 113 -4.90 16.55 -12.24
C SER A 113 -4.00 17.07 -13.36
N THR A 114 -2.69 16.98 -13.20
CA THR A 114 -1.73 17.37 -14.26
C THR A 114 -1.57 16.29 -15.33
N GLN A 115 -2.09 15.10 -15.07
CA GLN A 115 -2.02 13.97 -15.99
C GLN A 115 -3.34 13.79 -16.72
N SER A 116 -3.26 13.26 -17.94
CA SER A 116 -4.44 12.96 -18.73
C SER A 116 -5.08 11.65 -18.32
N ASN A 117 -6.40 11.57 -18.40
CA ASN A 117 -7.13 10.33 -18.24
C ASN A 117 -6.78 9.36 -19.37
N ILE A 118 -6.94 8.08 -19.09
CA ILE A 118 -6.63 7.02 -20.06
C ILE A 118 -7.92 6.35 -20.49
N LYS A 119 -8.07 6.17 -21.79
CA LYS A 119 -9.11 5.33 -22.38
C LYS A 119 -8.43 4.26 -23.22
N THR A 120 -8.81 3.02 -23.01
CA THR A 120 -8.21 1.90 -23.73
C THR A 120 -9.20 0.77 -23.91
N ASN A 121 -9.04 0.01 -24.99
CA ASN A 121 -9.77 -1.23 -25.21
C ASN A 121 -9.08 -2.42 -24.56
N HIS A 122 -7.81 -2.30 -24.25
CA HIS A 122 -6.98 -3.36 -23.68
C HIS A 122 -6.24 -2.86 -22.45
N TRP A 123 -6.87 -2.96 -21.28
CA TRP A 123 -6.22 -2.55 -20.05
C TRP A 123 -4.99 -3.40 -19.72
N GLN A 124 -4.96 -4.64 -20.21
CA GLN A 124 -3.83 -5.55 -20.00
C GLN A 124 -2.54 -5.05 -20.66
N SER A 125 -2.64 -4.18 -21.63
CA SER A 125 -1.46 -3.58 -22.28
C SER A 125 -0.86 -2.41 -21.48
N LEU A 126 -1.57 -1.92 -20.49
CA LEU A 126 -1.07 -0.85 -19.62
C LEU A 126 0.02 -1.39 -18.69
N PRO A 127 1.02 -0.58 -18.36
CA PRO A 127 2.09 -0.99 -17.45
C PRO A 127 1.64 -0.97 -15.99
N ILE A 128 0.69 -1.82 -15.64
CA ILE A 128 0.09 -1.87 -14.33
C ILE A 128 1.02 -2.60 -13.36
N VAL A 129 1.36 -1.93 -12.25
CA VAL A 129 2.07 -2.54 -11.13
C VAL A 129 1.11 -3.34 -10.27
N GLY A 130 -0.05 -2.78 -9.98
CA GLY A 130 -1.07 -3.42 -9.18
C GLY A 130 -2.14 -2.44 -8.73
N THR A 131 -2.96 -2.89 -7.78
CA THR A 131 -4.03 -2.11 -7.18
C THR A 131 -3.63 -1.68 -5.77
N VAL A 132 -3.92 -0.45 -5.42
CA VAL A 132 -3.71 0.05 -4.06
C VAL A 132 -4.77 -0.55 -3.16
N THR A 133 -4.33 -1.33 -2.18
CA THR A 133 -5.24 -1.94 -1.20
C THR A 133 -5.31 -1.13 0.09
N ASN A 134 -4.24 -0.45 0.44
CA ASN A 134 -4.13 0.35 1.65
C ASN A 134 -3.19 1.51 1.42
N THR A 135 -3.41 2.58 2.18
CA THR A 135 -2.50 3.70 2.30
C THR A 135 -2.09 3.84 3.76
N ILE A 136 -0.79 3.93 4.00
CA ILE A 136 -0.27 4.15 5.35
C ILE A 136 0.24 5.58 5.39
N HIS A 137 -0.46 6.40 6.18
CA HIS A 137 -0.13 7.80 6.37
C HIS A 137 0.33 8.04 7.80
N GLN A 138 1.50 8.62 7.96
CA GLN A 138 2.04 8.94 9.26
C GLN A 138 1.70 10.39 9.61
N ILE A 139 0.83 10.57 10.61
CA ILE A 139 0.34 11.90 10.99
C ILE A 139 1.43 12.72 11.68
N ARG A 140 2.17 12.07 12.60
CA ARG A 140 3.28 12.75 13.27
C ARG A 140 4.47 12.73 12.33
N PRO A 141 5.06 13.86 11.99
CA PRO A 141 6.26 13.87 11.16
C PRO A 141 7.31 12.96 11.78
N LYS A 142 7.96 12.17 10.95
CA LYS A 142 9.10 11.40 11.40
C LYS A 142 10.05 12.34 12.09
N ARG A 143 10.39 12.05 13.33
CA ARG A 143 11.51 12.75 13.95
C ARG A 143 12.71 12.39 13.12
N ASN A 144 13.01 13.29 12.23
CA ASN A 144 14.10 13.09 11.33
C ASN A 144 15.39 13.01 12.14
N MET A 145 16.33 12.26 11.63
CA MET A 145 17.66 12.16 12.21
C MET A 145 18.30 13.52 12.40
N ALA A 146 17.90 14.52 11.65
CA ALA A 146 18.35 15.90 11.83
C ALA A 146 18.08 16.44 13.21
N PHE A 147 17.06 15.96 13.90
CA PHE A 147 16.74 16.40 15.26
C PHE A 147 17.52 15.63 16.32
N ALA A 148 18.04 14.49 15.98
CA ALA A 148 18.90 13.73 16.86
C ALA A 148 20.31 14.31 16.91
N ALA A 149 20.65 15.15 15.97
CA ALA A 149 21.91 15.88 15.97
C ALA A 149 21.81 17.21 16.76
#